data_5ad29364993932f607a0da66325bdee7
#
_entry.id   5ad29364993932f607a0da66325bdee7
#
_cell.length_a   1.000
_cell.length_b   1.000
_cell.length_c   1.000
_cell.angle_alpha   90.00
_cell.angle_beta   90.00
_cell.angle_gamma   90.00
#
_symmetry.space_group_name_H-M   'P 1'
#
loop_
_entity.id
_entity.type
_entity.pdbx_description
1 polymer ?
#
loop_
_entity_poly.entity_id
_entity_poly.type
_entity_poly.pdbx_seq_one_letter_code
_entity_poly.pdbx_strand_id
1 'polypeptide(L)'
;MNIKFPIAGLTAVIAAAGLAACGSDTSDSATAAPAASTQTAKPLAEIPSLTGRTTAVALDAGFVEALGTLKLTPGTVGDAELTKAGSLVFPITGGNVKYYKPGTVSPYVQGEIDHEGSGFSLTGGGKKVELTDFVIDPGKSVLTGNVSVDGEEAAKGAPLFFLDGRTLEPLKANDDGTAVLEGTTVKLKQEAADLLNQTFGTDALEAGLVIGVATITVNTA
;
A
#
# COMPACT_ATOMS: atom_id res chain seq x y z
N MET A 1 -23.48 -18.24 36.55
CA MET A 1 -24.25 -17.14 37.15
C MET A 1 -25.08 -16.52 36.07
N ASN A 2 -26.33 -16.96 35.94
CA ASN A 2 -27.27 -16.59 34.89
C ASN A 2 -28.00 -15.31 35.25
N ILE A 3 -27.98 -14.29 34.43
CA ILE A 3 -28.81 -13.10 34.57
C ILE A 3 -29.72 -13.00 33.34
N LYS A 4 -31.03 -13.27 33.60
CA LYS A 4 -32.14 -13.08 32.65
C LYS A 4 -32.66 -11.65 32.80
N PHE A 5 -32.94 -10.95 31.72
CA PHE A 5 -33.75 -9.72 31.70
C PHE A 5 -35.07 -9.96 30.98
N PRO A 6 -36.19 -9.43 31.54
CA PRO A 6 -37.50 -9.59 30.92
C PRO A 6 -37.87 -8.48 29.96
N ILE A 7 -38.70 -8.87 29.00
CA ILE A 7 -39.39 -8.05 28.00
C ILE A 7 -40.60 -7.37 28.67
N ALA A 8 -40.84 -6.11 28.41
CA ALA A 8 -42.13 -5.48 28.57
C ALA A 8 -42.40 -4.52 27.41
N GLY A 9 -43.43 -4.85 26.66
CA GLY A 9 -43.96 -4.06 25.59
C GLY A 9 -44.91 -2.97 26.10
N LEU A 10 -45.11 -1.96 25.22
CA LEU A 10 -46.36 -1.16 25.27
C LEU A 10 -46.68 -0.61 23.89
N THR A 11 -47.80 -1.04 23.37
CA THR A 11 -48.52 -0.56 22.18
C THR A 11 -49.29 0.72 22.52
N ALA A 12 -49.28 1.72 21.65
CA ALA A 12 -50.32 2.73 21.60
C ALA A 12 -50.60 3.15 20.13
N VAL A 13 -51.78 2.77 19.69
CA VAL A 13 -52.45 3.22 18.45
C VAL A 13 -53.23 4.47 18.77
N ILE A 14 -53.10 5.53 17.99
CA ILE A 14 -54.13 6.60 17.90
C ILE A 14 -54.29 6.97 16.44
N ALA A 15 -55.48 6.68 15.92
CA ALA A 15 -56.02 7.17 14.65
C ALA A 15 -56.83 8.44 14.94
N ALA A 16 -56.65 9.48 14.12
CA ALA A 16 -57.64 10.55 14.01
C ALA A 16 -57.65 11.09 12.55
N ALA A 17 -58.78 10.94 11.94
CA ALA A 17 -59.14 11.53 10.66
C ALA A 17 -59.66 12.96 10.84
N GLY A 18 -59.43 13.86 9.89
CA GLY A 18 -60.00 15.25 9.89
C GLY A 18 -59.73 15.99 8.58
N LEU A 19 -60.63 15.90 7.71
CA LEU A 19 -61.27 16.77 6.73
C LEU A 19 -60.60 18.03 6.17
N ALA A 20 -60.69 18.12 4.88
CA ALA A 20 -60.50 19.12 3.88
C ALA A 20 -60.78 20.61 4.24
N ALA A 21 -59.96 21.51 3.69
CA ALA A 21 -60.35 22.84 3.28
C ALA A 21 -59.48 23.28 2.08
N CYS A 22 -60.15 23.66 0.99
CA CYS A 22 -59.59 24.35 -0.17
C CYS A 22 -59.11 25.76 0.19
N GLY A 23 -58.02 26.22 -0.40
CA GLY A 23 -57.65 27.62 -0.38
C GLY A 23 -56.31 27.92 -1.01
N SER A 24 -56.36 28.40 -2.27
CA SER A 24 -55.54 29.45 -2.87
C SER A 24 -54.01 29.18 -3.11
N ASP A 25 -53.72 29.22 -4.38
CA ASP A 25 -52.43 29.47 -5.03
C ASP A 25 -51.43 30.30 -4.25
N THR A 26 -50.31 29.71 -3.93
CA THR A 26 -49.04 30.42 -3.86
C THR A 26 -47.97 29.47 -4.44
N SER A 27 -47.49 29.86 -5.61
CA SER A 27 -46.37 29.21 -6.29
C SER A 27 -45.12 29.37 -5.47
N ASP A 28 -44.87 28.43 -4.58
CA ASP A 28 -43.59 28.33 -3.90
C ASP A 28 -42.65 27.55 -4.84
N SER A 29 -41.90 28.35 -5.61
CA SER A 29 -40.76 27.80 -6.38
C SER A 29 -39.74 27.28 -5.39
N ALA A 30 -39.87 26.01 -5.08
CA ALA A 30 -38.79 25.27 -4.44
C ALA A 30 -37.59 25.34 -5.40
N THR A 31 -36.71 26.30 -5.14
CA THR A 31 -35.37 26.35 -5.74
C THR A 31 -34.66 25.07 -5.33
N ALA A 32 -34.65 24.10 -6.22
CA ALA A 32 -33.84 22.90 -6.07
C ALA A 32 -32.38 23.39 -5.95
N ALA A 33 -31.81 23.21 -4.78
CA ALA A 33 -30.38 23.44 -4.58
C ALA A 33 -29.63 22.64 -5.67
N PRO A 34 -28.68 23.25 -6.40
CA PRO A 34 -27.92 22.54 -7.39
C PRO A 34 -27.24 21.37 -6.70
N ALA A 35 -27.53 20.14 -7.15
CA ALA A 35 -26.80 18.95 -6.75
C ALA A 35 -25.33 19.26 -7.01
N ALA A 36 -24.52 19.29 -5.96
CA ALA A 36 -23.10 19.47 -6.07
C ALA A 36 -22.59 18.35 -6.97
N SER A 37 -22.24 18.68 -8.20
CA SER A 37 -21.58 17.78 -9.12
C SER A 37 -20.25 17.43 -8.48
N THR A 38 -20.15 16.21 -7.95
CA THR A 38 -18.88 15.66 -7.48
C THR A 38 -18.02 15.48 -8.72
N GLN A 39 -17.25 16.52 -9.07
CA GLN A 39 -16.30 16.43 -10.15
C GLN A 39 -15.26 15.40 -9.71
N THR A 40 -15.29 14.22 -10.31
CA THR A 40 -14.25 13.21 -10.15
C THR A 40 -12.94 13.84 -10.64
N ALA A 41 -11.98 14.02 -9.75
CA ALA A 41 -10.70 14.63 -10.10
C ALA A 41 -10.07 13.82 -11.23
N LYS A 42 -9.59 14.52 -12.28
CA LYS A 42 -8.91 13.88 -13.40
C LYS A 42 -7.45 13.63 -13.01
N PRO A 43 -6.88 12.43 -13.26
CA PRO A 43 -5.46 12.19 -13.04
C PRO A 43 -4.59 13.09 -13.95
N LEU A 44 -3.46 13.51 -13.46
CA LEU A 44 -2.42 14.18 -14.23
C LEU A 44 -1.69 13.22 -15.15
N ALA A 45 -1.49 11.98 -14.71
CA ALA A 45 -0.92 10.89 -15.49
C ALA A 45 -1.64 9.59 -15.16
N GLU A 46 -1.83 8.75 -16.15
CA GLU A 46 -2.46 7.43 -16.03
C GLU A 46 -1.75 6.46 -16.96
N ILE A 47 -1.30 5.33 -16.41
CA ILE A 47 -0.74 4.21 -17.15
C ILE A 47 -1.62 3.01 -16.82
N PRO A 48 -2.52 2.61 -17.73
CA PRO A 48 -3.49 1.55 -17.47
C PRO A 48 -2.87 0.15 -17.42
N SER A 49 -1.68 -0.02 -18.01
CA SER A 49 -0.93 -1.27 -17.99
C SER A 49 0.57 -0.96 -17.98
N LEU A 50 1.25 -1.32 -16.90
CA LEU A 50 2.70 -1.17 -16.77
C LEU A 50 3.40 -2.26 -17.61
N THR A 51 4.41 -1.85 -18.38
CA THR A 51 5.14 -2.72 -19.31
C THR A 51 6.60 -2.91 -18.92
N GLY A 52 6.93 -2.67 -17.66
CA GLY A 52 8.29 -2.86 -17.14
C GLY A 52 8.94 -1.57 -16.65
N ARG A 53 10.22 -1.60 -16.49
CA ARG A 53 11.21 -0.88 -15.73
C ARG A 53 11.29 -1.42 -14.29
N THR A 54 11.65 -0.59 -13.30
CA THR A 54 12.14 -1.12 -12.01
C THR A 54 11.65 -0.31 -10.83
N THR A 55 11.52 -1.00 -9.69
CA THR A 55 11.54 -0.39 -8.36
C THR A 55 12.92 -0.64 -7.75
N ALA A 56 13.67 0.42 -7.49
CA ALA A 56 14.96 0.38 -6.81
C ALA A 56 14.80 0.87 -5.37
N VAL A 57 15.30 0.12 -4.41
CA VAL A 57 15.29 0.49 -2.98
C VAL A 57 16.73 0.68 -2.53
N ALA A 58 17.15 1.93 -2.34
CA ALA A 58 18.43 2.26 -1.72
C ALA A 58 18.36 1.88 -0.23
N LEU A 59 19.15 0.88 0.18
CA LEU A 59 19.09 0.36 1.54
C LEU A 59 19.55 1.40 2.56
N ASP A 60 18.83 1.49 3.67
CA ASP A 60 19.17 2.35 4.80
C ASP A 60 20.40 1.80 5.53
N ALA A 61 21.30 2.70 5.95
CA ALA A 61 22.52 2.31 6.65
C ALA A 61 22.23 1.62 7.99
N GLY A 62 21.20 2.07 8.71
CA GLY A 62 20.78 1.46 9.98
C GLY A 62 20.21 0.05 9.77
N PHE A 63 19.49 -0.18 8.65
CA PHE A 63 19.06 -1.52 8.31
C PHE A 63 20.23 -2.45 8.01
N VAL A 64 21.21 -2.00 7.24
CA VAL A 64 22.41 -2.78 6.92
C VAL A 64 23.21 -3.10 8.20
N GLU A 65 23.33 -2.15 9.12
CA GLU A 65 23.98 -2.34 10.42
C GLU A 65 23.21 -3.35 11.29
N ALA A 66 21.88 -3.26 11.32
CA ALA A 66 21.03 -4.21 12.04
C ALA A 66 21.21 -5.64 11.51
N LEU A 67 21.24 -5.82 10.18
CA LEU A 67 21.52 -7.12 9.57
C LEU A 67 22.90 -7.67 9.99
N GLY A 68 23.91 -6.81 9.99
CA GLY A 68 25.26 -7.19 10.42
C GLY A 68 25.31 -7.63 11.90
N THR A 69 24.63 -6.90 12.78
CA THR A 69 24.53 -7.21 14.21
C THR A 69 23.81 -8.55 14.45
N LEU A 70 22.76 -8.82 13.69
CA LEU A 70 21.99 -10.07 13.75
C LEU A 70 22.66 -11.21 12.99
N LYS A 71 23.78 -10.96 12.30
CA LYS A 71 24.48 -11.90 11.42
C LYS A 71 23.56 -12.46 10.32
N LEU A 72 22.67 -11.60 9.80
CA LEU A 72 21.84 -11.90 8.68
C LEU A 72 22.49 -11.40 7.38
N THR A 73 22.56 -12.27 6.40
CA THR A 73 23.11 -11.95 5.09
C THR A 73 21.95 -11.68 4.13
N PRO A 74 21.86 -10.46 3.56
CA PRO A 74 20.88 -10.17 2.53
C PRO A 74 21.27 -10.83 1.20
N GLY A 75 20.26 -11.22 0.43
CA GLY A 75 20.41 -11.79 -0.92
C GLY A 75 19.23 -11.41 -1.80
N THR A 76 19.29 -11.80 -3.06
CA THR A 76 18.22 -11.60 -4.04
C THR A 76 17.60 -12.94 -4.44
N VAL A 77 16.36 -12.91 -4.92
CA VAL A 77 15.62 -14.06 -5.43
C VAL A 77 15.13 -13.72 -6.84
N GLY A 78 15.25 -14.70 -7.75
CA GLY A 78 14.82 -14.54 -9.13
C GLY A 78 15.53 -13.41 -9.86
N ASP A 79 14.74 -12.56 -10.52
CA ASP A 79 15.23 -11.46 -11.36
C ASP A 79 15.60 -10.17 -10.58
N ALA A 80 15.58 -10.21 -9.24
CA ALA A 80 16.02 -9.09 -8.43
C ALA A 80 17.55 -8.97 -8.42
N GLU A 81 18.06 -7.75 -8.34
CA GLU A 81 19.48 -7.44 -8.32
C GLU A 81 19.88 -6.63 -7.08
N LEU A 82 21.04 -6.92 -6.51
CA LEU A 82 21.69 -6.06 -5.52
C LEU A 82 22.84 -5.33 -6.20
N THR A 83 22.71 -4.02 -6.35
CA THR A 83 23.71 -3.20 -7.01
C THR A 83 24.93 -2.98 -6.12
N LYS A 84 26.07 -2.62 -6.72
CA LYS A 84 27.30 -2.25 -5.97
C LYS A 84 27.10 -1.01 -5.09
N ALA A 85 26.11 -0.18 -5.40
CA ALA A 85 25.76 1.01 -4.62
C ALA A 85 24.88 0.67 -3.39
N GLY A 86 24.53 -0.60 -3.16
CA GLY A 86 23.70 -1.04 -2.04
C GLY A 86 22.20 -0.84 -2.26
N SER A 87 21.74 -0.86 -3.49
CA SER A 87 20.31 -0.81 -3.80
C SER A 87 19.81 -2.17 -4.26
N LEU A 88 18.64 -2.59 -3.76
CA LEU A 88 17.88 -3.70 -4.30
C LEU A 88 17.03 -3.21 -5.45
N VAL A 89 17.07 -3.91 -6.58
CA VAL A 89 16.32 -3.55 -7.79
C VAL A 89 15.42 -4.71 -8.19
N PHE A 90 14.14 -4.40 -8.36
CA PHE A 90 13.09 -5.35 -8.70
C PHE A 90 12.48 -4.96 -10.04
N PRO A 91 12.48 -5.83 -11.06
CA PRO A 91 11.76 -5.58 -12.31
C PRO A 91 10.26 -5.41 -12.08
N ILE A 92 9.64 -4.44 -12.76
CA ILE A 92 8.19 -4.30 -12.79
C ILE A 92 7.66 -5.23 -13.87
N THR A 93 6.75 -6.12 -13.49
CA THR A 93 6.19 -7.15 -14.38
C THR A 93 4.76 -6.84 -14.83
N GLY A 94 4.07 -5.94 -14.12
CA GLY A 94 2.68 -5.60 -14.40
C GLY A 94 2.14 -4.50 -13.51
N GLY A 95 0.81 -4.35 -13.57
CA GLY A 95 0.08 -3.39 -12.77
C GLY A 95 -0.44 -2.19 -13.55
N ASN A 96 -0.87 -1.17 -12.81
CA ASN A 96 -1.37 0.09 -13.34
C ASN A 96 -1.13 1.22 -12.35
N VAL A 97 -1.02 2.46 -12.80
CA VAL A 97 -0.86 3.62 -11.91
C VAL A 97 -1.65 4.83 -12.40
N LYS A 98 -2.19 5.57 -11.43
CA LYS A 98 -2.81 6.89 -11.61
C LYS A 98 -2.14 7.88 -10.67
N TYR A 99 -1.72 8.99 -11.21
CA TYR A 99 -1.11 10.08 -10.45
C TYR A 99 -2.01 11.31 -10.52
N TYR A 100 -2.49 11.75 -9.39
CA TYR A 100 -3.31 12.95 -9.26
C TYR A 100 -2.48 14.14 -8.77
N LYS A 101 -3.00 15.33 -8.99
CA LYS A 101 -2.39 16.53 -8.39
C LYS A 101 -2.44 16.41 -6.87
N PRO A 102 -1.30 16.53 -6.17
CA PRO A 102 -1.29 16.52 -4.71
C PRO A 102 -2.30 17.51 -4.11
N GLY A 103 -3.05 17.08 -3.11
CA GLY A 103 -4.10 17.87 -2.46
C GLY A 103 -5.47 17.81 -3.12
N THR A 104 -5.64 17.15 -4.28
CA THR A 104 -6.96 17.00 -4.93
C THR A 104 -7.66 15.68 -4.62
N VAL A 105 -6.87 14.62 -4.45
CA VAL A 105 -7.33 13.27 -4.10
C VAL A 105 -6.38 12.73 -3.03
N SER A 106 -6.89 11.91 -2.14
CA SER A 106 -6.06 11.25 -1.12
C SER A 106 -6.37 9.74 -1.12
N PRO A 107 -5.36 8.89 -1.31
CA PRO A 107 -3.99 9.19 -1.75
C PRO A 107 -3.93 9.67 -3.20
N TYR A 108 -2.94 10.49 -3.53
CA TYR A 108 -2.80 11.05 -4.88
C TYR A 108 -2.03 10.15 -5.86
N VAL A 109 -1.43 9.07 -5.38
CA VAL A 109 -0.92 7.95 -6.19
C VAL A 109 -1.80 6.74 -5.90
N GLN A 110 -2.34 6.13 -6.93
CA GLN A 110 -3.23 4.97 -6.83
C GLN A 110 -2.88 3.94 -7.90
N GLY A 111 -3.29 2.70 -7.67
CA GLY A 111 -3.05 1.59 -8.58
C GLY A 111 -2.31 0.44 -7.91
N GLU A 112 -1.62 -0.34 -8.71
CA GLU A 112 -0.89 -1.53 -8.29
C GLU A 112 0.37 -1.68 -9.15
N ILE A 113 1.49 -2.10 -8.55
CA ILE A 113 2.74 -2.36 -9.27
C ILE A 113 3.24 -3.73 -8.87
N ASP A 114 3.35 -4.63 -9.86
CA ASP A 114 3.68 -6.04 -9.66
C ASP A 114 5.15 -6.31 -9.95
N HIS A 115 5.74 -7.22 -9.15
CA HIS A 115 7.14 -7.66 -9.26
C HIS A 115 7.20 -9.19 -9.18
N GLU A 116 6.46 -9.86 -10.07
CA GLU A 116 6.46 -11.33 -10.12
C GLU A 116 7.84 -11.89 -10.45
N GLY A 117 8.19 -13.03 -9.86
CA GLY A 117 9.44 -13.74 -10.12
C GLY A 117 10.67 -13.07 -9.52
N SER A 118 10.53 -12.04 -8.70
CA SER A 118 11.64 -11.38 -8.05
C SER A 118 11.42 -11.22 -6.55
N GLY A 119 12.52 -11.07 -5.80
CA GLY A 119 12.40 -10.98 -4.35
C GLY A 119 13.71 -10.69 -3.63
N PHE A 120 13.60 -10.69 -2.32
CA PHE A 120 14.67 -10.44 -1.37
C PHE A 120 14.78 -11.58 -0.38
N SER A 121 15.99 -11.96 0.01
CA SER A 121 16.20 -13.02 0.99
C SER A 121 17.10 -12.58 2.14
N LEU A 122 16.87 -13.20 3.30
CA LEU A 122 17.73 -13.08 4.49
C LEU A 122 18.15 -14.48 4.92
N THR A 123 19.46 -14.66 5.13
CA THR A 123 20.02 -15.93 5.59
C THR A 123 20.82 -15.72 6.86
N GLY A 124 20.57 -16.50 7.89
CA GLY A 124 21.29 -16.47 9.15
C GLY A 124 20.88 -17.60 10.09
N GLY A 125 21.76 -18.02 10.99
CA GLY A 125 21.43 -19.07 11.95
C GLY A 125 21.04 -20.41 11.36
N GLY A 126 21.44 -20.69 10.11
CA GLY A 126 21.03 -21.91 9.38
C GLY A 126 19.60 -21.84 8.81
N LYS A 127 18.97 -20.69 8.82
CA LYS A 127 17.65 -20.42 8.28
C LYS A 127 17.73 -19.48 7.08
N LYS A 128 16.82 -19.63 6.12
CA LYS A 128 16.64 -18.72 4.98
C LYS A 128 15.19 -18.29 4.90
N VAL A 129 14.96 -16.99 4.91
CA VAL A 129 13.65 -16.39 4.60
C VAL A 129 13.73 -15.77 3.22
N GLU A 130 12.75 -16.01 2.39
CA GLU A 130 12.58 -15.36 1.09
C GLU A 130 11.26 -14.61 1.05
N LEU A 131 11.31 -13.37 0.59
CA LEU A 131 10.17 -12.49 0.38
C LEU A 131 10.08 -12.24 -1.12
N THR A 132 9.01 -12.70 -1.78
CA THR A 132 8.91 -12.73 -3.24
C THR A 132 7.58 -12.16 -3.73
N ASP A 133 7.49 -11.96 -5.05
CA ASP A 133 6.26 -11.58 -5.75
C ASP A 133 5.62 -10.34 -5.11
N PHE A 134 6.41 -9.28 -5.00
CA PHE A 134 5.97 -8.06 -4.35
C PHE A 134 4.89 -7.36 -5.16
N VAL A 135 3.86 -6.90 -4.45
CA VAL A 135 2.81 -6.05 -4.98
C VAL A 135 2.78 -4.75 -4.18
N ILE A 136 3.01 -3.64 -4.84
CA ILE A 136 2.91 -2.29 -4.27
C ILE A 136 1.50 -1.76 -4.50
N ASP A 137 0.79 -1.41 -3.41
CA ASP A 137 -0.48 -0.68 -3.44
C ASP A 137 -0.29 0.72 -2.84
N PRO A 138 -0.05 1.75 -3.67
CA PRO A 138 0.14 3.12 -3.19
C PRO A 138 -1.11 3.66 -2.49
N GLY A 139 -2.29 3.20 -2.93
CA GLY A 139 -3.58 3.58 -2.37
C GLY A 139 -3.76 3.18 -0.91
N LYS A 140 -3.20 2.05 -0.53
CA LYS A 140 -3.18 1.55 0.85
C LYS A 140 -1.87 1.83 1.58
N SER A 141 -0.87 2.38 0.88
CA SER A 141 0.49 2.59 1.41
C SER A 141 1.12 1.30 1.91
N VAL A 142 0.93 0.21 1.19
CA VAL A 142 1.41 -1.12 1.59
C VAL A 142 2.13 -1.81 0.43
N LEU A 143 3.17 -2.57 0.77
CA LEU A 143 3.77 -3.57 -0.08
C LEU A 143 3.48 -4.94 0.55
N THR A 144 2.86 -5.80 -0.23
CA THR A 144 2.60 -7.20 0.11
C THR A 144 3.53 -8.13 -0.66
N GLY A 145 3.67 -9.37 -0.20
CA GLY A 145 4.45 -10.40 -0.89
C GLY A 145 4.25 -11.76 -0.28
N ASN A 146 4.81 -12.77 -0.94
CA ASN A 146 4.85 -14.13 -0.42
C ASN A 146 6.08 -14.30 0.49
N VAL A 147 5.95 -15.14 1.49
CA VAL A 147 7.02 -15.44 2.44
C VAL A 147 7.26 -16.95 2.44
N SER A 148 8.49 -17.35 2.25
CA SER A 148 8.91 -18.74 2.49
C SER A 148 10.05 -18.81 3.51
N VAL A 149 10.10 -19.90 4.25
CA VAL A 149 11.14 -20.21 5.23
C VAL A 149 11.72 -21.57 4.86
N ASP A 150 13.02 -21.62 4.58
CA ASP A 150 13.74 -22.81 4.15
C ASP A 150 13.08 -23.51 2.94
N GLY A 151 12.43 -22.73 2.06
CA GLY A 151 11.74 -23.20 0.85
C GLY A 151 10.29 -23.63 1.06
N GLU A 152 9.77 -23.59 2.28
CA GLU A 152 8.35 -23.86 2.57
C GLU A 152 7.55 -22.55 2.66
N GLU A 153 6.38 -22.49 2.02
CA GLU A 153 5.50 -21.30 2.08
C GLU A 153 5.02 -21.08 3.52
N ALA A 154 5.36 -19.93 4.10
CA ALA A 154 4.94 -19.51 5.43
C ALA A 154 3.74 -18.54 5.38
N ALA A 155 3.67 -17.68 4.36
CA ALA A 155 2.55 -16.77 4.16
C ALA A 155 2.47 -16.34 2.69
N LYS A 156 1.25 -16.11 2.20
CA LYS A 156 0.97 -15.62 0.86
C LYS A 156 0.29 -14.26 0.90
N GLY A 157 0.79 -13.31 0.07
CA GLY A 157 0.25 -11.97 0.00
C GLY A 157 0.28 -11.22 1.33
N ALA A 158 1.26 -11.54 2.19
CA ALA A 158 1.37 -10.93 3.51
C ALA A 158 1.76 -9.43 3.42
N PRO A 159 1.21 -8.58 4.30
CA PRO A 159 1.58 -7.16 4.35
C PRO A 159 2.97 -7.00 5.00
N LEU A 160 4.00 -6.83 4.16
CA LEU A 160 5.40 -6.85 4.58
C LEU A 160 5.93 -5.47 4.96
N PHE A 161 5.61 -4.44 4.15
CA PHE A 161 6.16 -3.10 4.33
C PHE A 161 5.08 -2.03 4.27
N PHE A 162 5.26 -1.01 5.09
CA PHE A 162 4.53 0.26 4.99
C PHE A 162 5.30 1.22 4.09
N LEU A 163 4.60 1.87 3.18
CA LEU A 163 5.14 2.80 2.20
C LEU A 163 4.83 4.24 2.64
N ASP A 164 5.81 4.88 3.25
CA ASP A 164 5.66 6.25 3.74
C ASP A 164 5.95 7.25 2.61
N GLY A 165 4.88 7.80 2.04
CA GLY A 165 4.95 8.76 0.93
C GLY A 165 5.11 10.23 1.35
N ARG A 166 5.35 10.54 2.63
CA ARG A 166 5.49 11.93 3.10
C ARG A 166 6.71 12.66 2.54
N THR A 167 7.71 11.91 2.13
CA THR A 167 8.95 12.39 1.50
C THR A 167 8.96 12.19 -0.02
N LEU A 168 7.79 11.86 -0.59
CA LEU A 168 7.66 11.61 -2.02
C LEU A 168 7.91 12.90 -2.80
N GLU A 169 8.82 12.83 -3.77
CA GLU A 169 9.12 13.94 -4.67
C GLU A 169 8.07 14.06 -5.78
N PRO A 170 7.94 15.25 -6.41
CA PRO A 170 7.08 15.40 -7.58
C PRO A 170 7.47 14.44 -8.71
N LEU A 171 6.47 13.90 -9.39
CA LEU A 171 6.66 13.02 -10.54
C LEU A 171 7.54 13.70 -11.59
N LYS A 172 8.59 13.01 -12.00
CA LYS A 172 9.50 13.44 -13.08
C LYS A 172 9.17 12.64 -14.34
N ALA A 173 8.78 13.33 -15.41
CA ALA A 173 8.64 12.73 -16.74
C ALA A 173 9.92 13.04 -17.53
N ASN A 174 10.52 12.02 -18.14
CA ASN A 174 11.76 12.13 -18.89
C ASN A 174 11.48 12.06 -20.39
N ASP A 175 12.38 12.64 -21.18
CA ASP A 175 12.29 12.67 -22.65
C ASP A 175 12.50 11.28 -23.29
N ASP A 176 13.01 10.31 -22.52
CA ASP A 176 13.23 8.91 -22.95
C ASP A 176 11.97 8.03 -22.83
N GLY A 177 10.80 8.62 -22.57
CA GLY A 177 9.55 7.91 -22.43
C GLY A 177 9.42 7.18 -21.08
N THR A 178 10.10 7.67 -20.04
CA THR A 178 9.95 7.16 -18.68
C THR A 178 9.34 8.19 -17.73
N ALA A 179 8.72 7.70 -16.66
CA ALA A 179 8.35 8.50 -15.51
C ALA A 179 9.02 7.93 -14.26
N VAL A 180 9.49 8.84 -13.40
CA VAL A 180 10.20 8.49 -12.16
C VAL A 180 9.48 9.10 -10.97
N LEU A 181 9.20 8.26 -9.98
CA LEU A 181 8.65 8.65 -8.68
C LEU A 181 9.63 8.20 -7.59
N GLU A 182 10.15 9.13 -6.83
CA GLU A 182 11.22 8.89 -5.88
C GLU A 182 10.89 9.46 -4.50
N GLY A 183 11.49 8.88 -3.44
CA GLY A 183 11.37 9.41 -2.10
C GLY A 183 10.38 8.66 -1.19
N THR A 184 9.80 7.52 -1.62
CA THR A 184 8.99 6.70 -0.73
C THR A 184 9.88 5.97 0.27
N THR A 185 9.70 6.22 1.56
CA THR A 185 10.41 5.48 2.62
C THR A 185 9.71 4.13 2.87
N VAL A 186 10.45 3.04 2.71
CA VAL A 186 9.99 1.67 2.93
C VAL A 186 10.28 1.28 4.38
N LYS A 187 9.25 0.90 5.14
CA LYS A 187 9.36 0.55 6.56
C LYS A 187 8.78 -0.83 6.84
N LEU A 188 9.44 -1.58 7.72
CA LEU A 188 8.98 -2.89 8.14
C LEU A 188 7.63 -2.80 8.84
N LYS A 189 6.69 -3.70 8.50
CA LYS A 189 5.43 -3.84 9.23
C LYS A 189 5.56 -4.81 10.39
N GLN A 190 4.62 -4.73 11.35
CA GLN A 190 4.63 -5.58 12.56
C GLN A 190 4.55 -7.06 12.20
N GLU A 191 3.68 -7.41 11.26
CA GLU A 191 3.47 -8.80 10.85
C GLU A 191 4.76 -9.42 10.28
N ALA A 192 5.50 -8.64 9.49
CA ALA A 192 6.78 -9.08 8.94
C ALA A 192 7.88 -9.12 10.00
N ALA A 193 7.91 -8.14 10.92
CA ALA A 193 8.86 -8.14 12.04
C ALA A 193 8.68 -9.38 12.92
N ASP A 194 7.44 -9.70 13.29
CA ASP A 194 7.11 -10.86 14.13
C ASP A 194 7.55 -12.18 13.47
N LEU A 195 7.28 -12.34 12.17
CA LEU A 195 7.67 -13.52 11.42
C LEU A 195 9.21 -13.67 11.35
N LEU A 196 9.91 -12.59 11.05
CA LEU A 196 11.38 -12.59 10.98
C LEU A 196 11.98 -12.85 12.36
N ASN A 197 11.46 -12.21 13.41
CA ASN A 197 11.92 -12.43 14.78
C ASN A 197 11.72 -13.88 15.22
N GLN A 198 10.55 -14.46 14.94
CA GLN A 198 10.27 -15.87 15.23
C GLN A 198 11.21 -16.79 14.47
N THR A 199 11.48 -16.51 13.20
CA THR A 199 12.31 -17.38 12.35
C THR A 199 13.77 -17.35 12.77
N PHE A 200 14.32 -16.17 13.08
CA PHE A 200 15.73 -16.01 13.41
C PHE A 200 16.02 -16.05 14.92
N GLY A 201 14.98 -16.22 15.76
CA GLY A 201 15.14 -16.29 17.22
C GLY A 201 15.66 -14.99 17.85
N THR A 202 15.15 -13.86 17.39
CA THR A 202 15.49 -12.51 17.87
C THR A 202 14.22 -11.72 18.22
N ASP A 203 14.39 -10.58 18.87
CA ASP A 203 13.33 -9.59 19.14
C ASP A 203 13.76 -8.17 18.67
N ALA A 204 14.84 -8.12 17.89
CA ALA A 204 15.47 -6.85 17.50
C ALA A 204 14.84 -6.18 16.27
N LEU A 205 13.98 -6.89 15.51
CA LEU A 205 13.29 -6.30 14.37
C LEU A 205 11.94 -5.74 14.82
N GLU A 206 11.73 -4.45 14.62
CA GLU A 206 10.53 -3.76 15.06
C GLU A 206 9.75 -3.14 13.88
N ALA A 207 8.45 -2.97 14.06
CA ALA A 207 7.64 -2.21 13.13
C ALA A 207 8.16 -0.78 13.00
N GLY A 208 8.21 -0.27 11.76
CA GLY A 208 8.73 1.05 11.48
C GLY A 208 10.23 1.10 11.21
N LEU A 209 10.98 -0.01 11.39
CA LEU A 209 12.38 -0.08 10.95
C LEU A 209 12.47 0.33 9.49
N VAL A 210 13.28 1.34 9.20
CA VAL A 210 13.49 1.84 7.84
C VAL A 210 14.35 0.84 7.08
N ILE A 211 13.82 0.31 5.99
CA ILE A 211 14.53 -0.60 5.09
C ILE A 211 15.33 0.19 4.05
N GLY A 212 14.75 1.28 3.57
CA GLY A 212 15.39 2.13 2.55
C GLY A 212 14.43 3.11 1.92
N VAL A 213 14.90 3.75 0.85
CA VAL A 213 14.13 4.71 0.07
C VAL A 213 13.93 4.17 -1.34
N ALA A 214 12.68 4.13 -1.79
CA ALA A 214 12.30 3.60 -3.10
C ALA A 214 12.30 4.69 -4.17
N THR A 215 12.80 4.30 -5.35
CA THR A 215 12.69 4.99 -6.63
C THR A 215 11.99 4.07 -7.62
N ILE A 216 10.85 4.48 -8.13
CA ILE A 216 10.04 3.72 -9.09
C ILE A 216 10.20 4.37 -10.46
N THR A 217 10.65 3.60 -11.43
CA THR A 217 10.79 4.03 -12.84
C THR A 217 9.89 3.16 -13.70
N VAL A 218 8.99 3.79 -14.47
CA VAL A 218 8.05 3.10 -15.34
C VAL A 218 8.15 3.63 -16.78
N ASN A 219 7.77 2.81 -17.76
CA ASN A 219 7.54 3.28 -19.12
C ASN A 219 6.21 4.04 -19.18
N THR A 220 6.13 5.12 -19.96
CA THR A 220 4.92 5.95 -20.12
C THR A 220 4.14 5.64 -21.40
N ALA A 221 4.68 4.80 -22.28
CA ALA A 221 4.08 4.37 -23.55
C ALA A 221 4.27 2.86 -23.73
#